data_ec741d707a85369e84461cf7338d03d1
#
_entry.id   ec741d707a85369e84461cf7338d03d1
#
_cell.length_a   1.000
_cell.length_b   1.000
_cell.length_c   1.000
_cell.angle_alpha   90.00
_cell.angle_beta   90.00
_cell.angle_gamma   90.00
#
_symmetry.space_group_name_H-M   'P 1'
#
loop_
_entity.id
_entity.type
_entity.pdbx_description
1 polymer ?
#
loop_
_entity_poly.entity_id
_entity_poly.type
_entity_poly.pdbx_seq_one_letter_code
_entity_poly.pdbx_strand_id
1 'polypeptide(L)'
;MIVGVPKEIKIREDRVGMIPAGVRILTSHGHRVLIETGAGMGSGCSDDEYRAAGATIALGRDDLWKQAEMIVKVKEPLPDEYSEKKV
;
A
#
# COMPACT_ATOMS: atom_id res chain seq x y z
N MET A 1 -11.96 7.42 4.03
CA MET A 1 -11.36 6.16 4.49
C MET A 1 -9.86 6.19 4.27
N ILE A 2 -9.10 5.54 5.13
CA ILE A 2 -7.65 5.40 4.97
C ILE A 2 -7.35 4.01 4.42
N VAL A 3 -6.85 3.97 3.19
CA VAL A 3 -6.52 2.73 2.50
C VAL A 3 -5.01 2.53 2.53
N GLY A 4 -4.57 1.38 3.02
CA GLY A 4 -3.15 1.05 3.11
C GLY A 4 -2.74 0.01 2.08
N VAL A 5 -1.61 0.23 1.43
CA VAL A 5 -1.05 -0.69 0.44
C VAL A 5 0.35 -1.08 0.90
N PRO A 6 0.50 -2.24 1.54
CA PRO A 6 1.80 -2.68 2.03
C PRO A 6 2.65 -3.25 0.91
N LYS A 7 3.96 -3.27 1.15
CA LYS A 7 4.88 -4.00 0.28
C LYS A 7 4.62 -5.49 0.46
N GLU A 8 4.55 -6.22 -0.66
CA GLU A 8 4.37 -7.67 -0.61
C GLU A 8 5.62 -8.33 -0.05
N ILE A 9 5.43 -9.27 0.87
CA ILE A 9 6.56 -9.92 1.54
C ILE A 9 6.75 -11.38 1.13
N LYS A 10 5.85 -11.94 0.30
CA LYS A 10 6.05 -13.28 -0.24
C LYS A 10 7.17 -13.27 -1.26
N ILE A 11 7.98 -14.33 -1.26
CA ILE A 11 9.11 -14.49 -2.18
C ILE A 11 8.61 -14.38 -3.62
N ARG A 12 9.32 -13.59 -4.43
CA ARG A 12 9.07 -13.40 -5.88
C ARG A 12 7.75 -12.71 -6.19
N GLU A 13 7.16 -12.02 -5.22
CA GLU A 13 6.00 -11.21 -5.53
C GLU A 13 6.45 -9.79 -5.85
N ASP A 14 6.41 -9.43 -7.14
CA ASP A 14 6.80 -8.10 -7.62
C ASP A 14 5.60 -7.18 -7.84
N ARG A 15 4.37 -7.75 -7.86
CA ARG A 15 3.18 -6.95 -8.04
C ARG A 15 2.85 -6.17 -6.78
N VAL A 16 2.17 -5.05 -6.94
CA VAL A 16 1.69 -4.24 -5.83
C VAL A 16 0.16 -4.23 -5.87
N GLY A 17 -0.48 -4.08 -4.70
CA GLY A 17 -1.94 -4.08 -4.62
C GLY A 17 -2.60 -2.91 -5.33
N MET A 18 -1.89 -1.81 -5.54
CA MET A 18 -2.45 -0.63 -6.21
C MET A 18 -1.34 0.13 -6.92
N ILE A 19 -1.59 0.51 -8.17
CA ILE A 19 -0.67 1.36 -8.96
C ILE A 19 -1.05 2.83 -8.76
N PRO A 20 -0.17 3.79 -9.13
CA PRO A 20 -0.47 5.23 -8.95
C PRO A 20 -1.80 5.70 -9.55
N ALA A 21 -2.21 5.12 -10.69
CA ALA A 21 -3.51 5.48 -11.28
C ALA A 21 -4.68 5.17 -10.34
N GLY A 22 -4.62 4.04 -9.62
CA GLY A 22 -5.63 3.70 -8.62
C GLY A 22 -5.63 4.65 -7.43
N VAL A 23 -4.44 5.07 -6.99
CA VAL A 23 -4.30 6.08 -5.93
C VAL A 23 -5.00 7.37 -6.34
N ARG A 24 -4.76 7.82 -7.58
CA ARG A 24 -5.35 9.08 -8.07
C ARG A 24 -6.87 9.01 -8.05
N ILE A 25 -7.44 7.87 -8.41
CA ILE A 25 -8.90 7.70 -8.38
C ILE A 25 -9.42 7.79 -6.95
N LEU A 26 -8.81 7.08 -6.00
CA LEU A 26 -9.26 7.09 -4.61
C LEU A 26 -9.11 8.46 -3.97
N THR A 27 -7.99 9.14 -4.20
CA THR A 27 -7.79 10.47 -3.61
C THR A 27 -8.76 11.49 -4.18
N SER A 28 -9.15 11.35 -5.45
CA SER A 28 -10.15 12.24 -6.05
C SER A 28 -11.54 12.05 -5.44
N HIS A 29 -11.78 10.91 -4.78
CA HIS A 29 -13.04 10.64 -4.07
C HIS A 29 -12.94 10.93 -2.57
N GLY A 30 -11.89 11.60 -2.12
CA GLY A 30 -11.74 12.01 -0.74
C GLY A 30 -11.12 10.97 0.18
N HIS A 31 -10.61 9.88 -0.35
CA HIS A 31 -9.92 8.86 0.46
C HIS A 31 -8.43 9.20 0.62
N ARG A 32 -7.86 8.78 1.74
CA ARG A 32 -6.42 8.85 1.92
C ARG A 32 -5.81 7.51 1.57
N VAL A 33 -4.67 7.52 0.90
CA VAL A 33 -3.97 6.29 0.53
C VAL A 33 -2.57 6.32 1.12
N LEU A 34 -2.23 5.29 1.87
CA LEU A 34 -0.89 5.09 2.43
C LEU A 34 -0.21 3.99 1.65
N ILE A 35 0.96 4.26 1.13
CA ILE A 35 1.77 3.27 0.40
C ILE A 35 3.04 3.00 1.21
N GLU A 36 3.29 1.75 1.52
CA GLU A 36 4.55 1.41 2.20
C GLU A 36 5.72 1.72 1.27
N THR A 37 6.77 2.32 1.81
CA THR A 37 7.94 2.67 1.02
C THR A 37 8.47 1.44 0.25
N GLY A 38 8.74 1.62 -1.02
CA GLY A 38 9.22 0.54 -1.89
C GLY A 38 8.17 -0.42 -2.38
N ALA A 39 6.89 -0.25 -2.00
CA ALA A 39 5.84 -1.22 -2.33
C ALA A 39 5.67 -1.43 -3.83
N GLY A 40 5.85 -0.40 -4.65
CA GLY A 40 5.68 -0.49 -6.10
C GLY A 40 6.95 -0.71 -6.89
N MET A 41 8.10 -0.85 -6.23
CA MET A 41 9.39 -0.90 -6.95
C MET A 41 9.49 -2.10 -7.91
N GLY A 42 8.99 -3.26 -7.50
CA GLY A 42 9.00 -4.44 -8.36
C GLY A 42 8.11 -4.30 -9.60
N SER A 43 7.12 -3.41 -9.54
CA SER A 43 6.23 -3.11 -10.68
C SER A 43 6.65 -1.86 -11.44
N GLY A 44 7.80 -1.28 -11.13
CA GLY A 44 8.30 -0.11 -11.80
C GLY A 44 7.68 1.21 -11.33
N CYS A 45 7.01 1.21 -10.18
CA CYS A 45 6.38 2.40 -9.61
C CYS A 45 7.21 2.89 -8.42
N SER A 46 7.75 4.10 -8.51
CA SER A 46 8.55 4.67 -7.42
C SER A 46 7.66 5.31 -6.36
N ASP A 47 8.24 5.53 -5.17
CA ASP A 47 7.54 6.27 -4.12
C ASP A 47 7.13 7.67 -4.60
N ASP A 48 7.99 8.32 -5.39
CA ASP A 48 7.68 9.65 -5.92
C ASP A 48 6.47 9.65 -6.85
N GLU A 49 6.32 8.59 -7.64
CA GLU A 49 5.14 8.47 -8.50
C GLU A 49 3.86 8.33 -7.68
N TYR A 50 3.92 7.60 -6.57
CA TYR A 50 2.79 7.50 -5.65
C TYR A 50 2.48 8.84 -4.99
N ARG A 51 3.50 9.58 -4.57
CA ARG A 51 3.30 10.91 -3.99
C ARG A 51 2.65 11.84 -4.99
N ALA A 52 3.11 11.80 -6.24
CA ALA A 52 2.52 12.65 -7.30
C ALA A 52 1.06 12.30 -7.56
N ALA A 53 0.66 11.07 -7.31
CA ALA A 53 -0.73 10.65 -7.45
C ALA A 53 -1.60 11.01 -6.24
N GLY A 54 -1.00 11.50 -5.16
CA GLY A 54 -1.72 11.93 -3.97
C GLY A 54 -1.55 11.03 -2.75
N ALA A 55 -0.72 9.99 -2.84
CA ALA A 55 -0.50 9.08 -1.72
C ALA A 55 0.46 9.67 -0.69
N THR A 56 0.35 9.18 0.53
CA THR A 56 1.33 9.40 1.59
C THR A 56 2.18 8.14 1.71
N ILE A 57 3.48 8.28 1.79
CA ILE A 57 4.39 7.14 1.92
C ILE A 57 4.59 6.82 3.39
N ALA A 58 4.28 5.58 3.76
CA ALA A 58 4.55 5.06 5.11
C ALA A 58 5.95 4.46 5.12
N LEU A 59 6.76 4.83 6.10
CA LEU A 59 8.15 4.43 6.15
C LEU A 59 8.36 3.02 6.71
N GLY A 60 7.32 2.40 7.26
CA GLY A 60 7.40 1.05 7.77
C GLY A 60 6.06 0.34 7.70
N ARG A 61 6.12 -1.00 7.70
CA ARG A 61 4.92 -1.82 7.65
C ARG A 61 4.00 -1.57 8.84
N ASP A 62 4.58 -1.48 10.04
CA ASP A 62 3.80 -1.29 11.24
C ASP A 62 3.01 0.02 11.23
N ASP A 63 3.64 1.10 10.77
CA ASP A 63 2.97 2.38 10.67
C ASP A 63 1.79 2.32 9.70
N LEU A 64 1.98 1.67 8.58
CA LEU A 64 0.93 1.53 7.58
C LEU A 64 -0.25 0.73 8.14
N TRP A 65 0.03 -0.42 8.74
CA TRP A 65 -1.03 -1.29 9.26
C TRP A 65 -1.80 -0.66 10.41
N LYS A 66 -1.14 0.15 11.24
CA LYS A 66 -1.79 0.84 12.35
C LYS A 66 -2.74 1.93 11.87
N GLN A 67 -2.37 2.66 10.82
CA GLN A 67 -3.15 3.79 10.35
C GLN A 67 -4.24 3.41 9.36
N ALA A 68 -4.05 2.34 8.60
CA ALA A 68 -4.97 1.95 7.55
C ALA A 68 -6.26 1.38 8.13
N GLU A 69 -7.37 1.78 7.54
CA GLU A 69 -8.68 1.21 7.85
C GLU A 69 -8.99 0.02 6.96
N MET A 70 -8.37 -0.03 5.77
CA MET A 70 -8.52 -1.14 4.84
C MET A 70 -7.16 -1.40 4.19
N ILE A 71 -6.83 -2.68 4.01
CA ILE A 71 -5.57 -3.09 3.39
C ILE A 71 -5.86 -3.68 2.01
N VAL A 72 -5.10 -3.24 1.01
CA VAL A 72 -5.17 -3.77 -0.36
C VAL A 72 -3.85 -4.47 -0.69
N LYS A 73 -3.92 -5.77 -0.92
CA LYS A 73 -2.75 -6.62 -1.21
C LYS A 73 -3.02 -7.50 -2.41
N VAL A 74 -1.94 -7.97 -3.03
CA VAL A 74 -2.01 -8.96 -4.11
C VAL A 74 -2.16 -10.36 -3.54
N LYS A 75 -1.39 -10.68 -2.50
CA LYS A 75 -1.38 -12.00 -1.88
C LYS A 75 -1.93 -11.96 -0.46
N GLU A 76 -2.35 -13.12 0.03
CA GLU A 76 -2.85 -13.25 1.39
C GLU A 76 -1.79 -12.84 2.41
N PRO A 77 -2.19 -12.34 3.59
CA PRO A 77 -1.23 -12.00 4.63
C PRO A 77 -0.45 -13.22 5.12
N LEU A 78 0.83 -13.03 5.45
CA LEU A 78 1.63 -14.06 6.09
C LEU A 78 1.36 -14.07 7.60
N PRO A 79 1.75 -15.16 8.32
CA PRO A 79 1.46 -15.25 9.76
C PRO A 79 1.90 -14.06 10.60
N ASP A 80 3.01 -13.44 10.27
CA ASP A 80 3.49 -12.27 11.02
C ASP A 80 2.69 -10.99 10.73
N GLU A 81 1.75 -11.04 9.79
CA GLU A 81 0.83 -9.94 9.50
C GLU A 81 -0.54 -10.14 10.14
N TYR A 82 -0.86 -11.35 10.61
CA TYR A 82 -2.22 -11.68 11.05
C TYR A 82 -2.72 -10.85 12.23
N SER A 83 -1.84 -10.49 13.16
CA SER A 83 -2.24 -9.73 14.35
C SER A 83 -2.73 -8.33 14.01
N GLU A 84 -2.38 -7.81 12.85
CA GLU A 84 -2.77 -6.47 12.41
C GLU A 84 -3.69 -6.49 11.20
N LYS A 85 -4.25 -7.65 10.90
CA LYS A 85 -5.09 -7.85 9.72
C LYS A 85 -6.33 -6.96 9.76
N LYS A 86 -6.58 -6.23 8.67
CA LYS A 86 -7.71 -5.30 8.53
C LYS A 86 -8.48 -5.50 7.24
N VAL A 87 -8.30 -6.63 6.61
CA VAL A 87 -8.92 -6.95 5.30
C VAL A 87 -10.37 -7.36 5.50
#